data_0efa267ac0e0a33c52b555809853ff36
#
_entry.id   0efa267ac0e0a33c52b555809853ff36
#
_cell.length_a   1.000
_cell.length_b   1.000
_cell.length_c   1.000
_cell.angle_alpha   90.00
_cell.angle_beta   90.00
_cell.angle_gamma   90.00
#
_symmetry.space_group_name_H-M   'P 1'
#
loop_
_entity.id
_entity.type
_entity.pdbx_description
1 polymer ?
#
loop_
_entity_poly.entity_id
_entity_poly.type
_entity_poly.pdbx_seq_one_letter_code
_entity_poly.pdbx_strand_id
1 'polypeptide(L)'
;MNIGGYELYSIETSGFSLDGGAMFGIIPKPMWEKEAPADEQNRITMVTRSLLLVGHNKKIIIDTGNGDKWQDKLKSIYKIDTKTVNLKSSLARYGYKPEDITDVFCTHMHFDHIGGNTKIVKGKLEPVFPNAIYWMQKENWNLANSTSERDNGSFLKDDWSILQEYEMIK
;
A
#
# COMPACT_ATOMS: atom_id res chain seq x y z
N MET A 1 2.20 -18.05 -11.15
CA MET A 1 2.89 -19.08 -10.29
C MET A 1 1.83 -19.77 -9.46
N ASN A 2 1.97 -21.08 -9.15
CA ASN A 2 1.01 -21.80 -8.28
C ASN A 2 1.75 -22.39 -7.08
N ILE A 3 1.25 -22.17 -5.85
CA ILE A 3 1.80 -22.71 -4.61
C ILE A 3 0.64 -23.12 -3.69
N GLY A 4 0.63 -24.40 -3.27
CA GLY A 4 -0.36 -24.89 -2.30
C GLY A 4 -1.82 -24.73 -2.74
N GLY A 5 -2.10 -24.79 -4.05
CA GLY A 5 -3.45 -24.61 -4.59
C GLY A 5 -3.87 -23.13 -4.77
N TYR A 6 -2.96 -22.18 -4.55
CA TYR A 6 -3.18 -20.77 -4.88
C TYR A 6 -2.43 -20.39 -6.16
N GLU A 7 -3.11 -19.67 -7.04
CA GLU A 7 -2.48 -18.89 -8.11
C GLU A 7 -2.02 -17.55 -7.57
N LEU A 8 -0.77 -17.17 -7.89
CA LEU A 8 -0.11 -15.96 -7.41
C LEU A 8 0.04 -14.95 -8.54
N TYR A 9 -0.37 -13.71 -8.26
CA TYR A 9 -0.30 -12.59 -9.19
C TYR A 9 0.37 -11.38 -8.53
N SER A 10 1.29 -10.75 -9.24
CA SER A 10 1.91 -9.49 -8.83
C SER A 10 1.02 -8.32 -9.26
N ILE A 11 0.59 -7.51 -8.31
CA ILE A 11 -0.30 -6.37 -8.50
C ILE A 11 0.48 -5.08 -8.21
N GLU A 12 0.84 -4.33 -9.23
CA GLU A 12 1.40 -2.98 -9.04
C GLU A 12 0.27 -2.01 -8.68
N THR A 13 0.47 -1.22 -7.61
CA THR A 13 -0.61 -0.43 -7.02
C THR A 13 -0.43 1.06 -7.18
N SER A 14 0.81 1.57 -7.24
CA SER A 14 1.12 2.96 -7.54
C SER A 14 2.61 3.16 -7.77
N GLY A 15 2.97 4.17 -8.57
CA GLY A 15 4.32 4.72 -8.59
C GLY A 15 4.51 5.73 -7.44
N PHE A 16 5.73 5.87 -6.92
CA PHE A 16 6.09 6.89 -5.95
C PHE A 16 7.61 7.10 -5.92
N SER A 17 8.09 8.07 -5.14
CA SER A 17 9.51 8.32 -4.99
C SER A 17 9.85 8.70 -3.56
N LEU A 18 10.95 8.16 -3.05
CA LEU A 18 11.51 8.48 -1.74
C LEU A 18 12.99 8.89 -1.87
N ASP A 19 13.51 9.57 -0.85
CA ASP A 19 14.92 9.91 -0.78
C ASP A 19 15.83 8.68 -0.88
N GLY A 20 16.73 8.67 -1.83
CA GLY A 20 17.62 7.52 -2.07
C GLY A 20 18.58 7.26 -0.91
N GLY A 21 19.00 8.29 -0.20
CA GLY A 21 19.83 8.13 1.00
C GLY A 21 19.07 7.42 2.13
N ALA A 22 17.79 7.76 2.32
CA ALA A 22 16.94 7.06 3.29
C ALA A 22 16.72 5.58 2.91
N MET A 23 16.55 5.30 1.62
CA MET A 23 16.31 3.93 1.13
C MET A 23 17.56 3.05 1.18
N PHE A 24 18.72 3.59 0.80
CA PHE A 24 19.98 2.85 0.76
C PHE A 24 20.79 2.92 2.06
N GLY A 25 20.41 3.78 2.99
CA GLY A 25 21.00 3.89 4.32
C GLY A 25 22.50 4.21 4.25
N ILE A 26 23.32 3.30 4.77
CA ILE A 26 24.79 3.47 4.84
C ILE A 26 25.53 3.29 3.49
N ILE A 27 24.85 2.85 2.45
CA ILE A 27 25.47 2.63 1.13
C ILE A 27 25.71 3.99 0.47
N PRO A 28 26.95 4.32 0.07
CA PRO A 28 27.27 5.59 -0.55
C PRO A 28 26.53 5.83 -1.88
N LYS A 29 26.04 7.05 -2.09
CA LYS A 29 25.30 7.44 -3.31
C LYS A 29 25.98 7.01 -4.62
N PRO A 30 27.30 7.19 -4.83
CA PRO A 30 27.95 6.78 -6.09
C PRO A 30 27.84 5.28 -6.40
N MET A 31 27.52 4.45 -5.39
CA MET A 31 27.33 3.01 -5.58
C MET A 31 25.91 2.67 -6.03
N TRP A 32 24.89 3.24 -5.37
CA TRP A 32 23.52 2.90 -5.68
C TRP A 32 22.90 3.74 -6.82
N GLU A 33 23.40 4.96 -7.06
CA GLU A 33 22.82 5.86 -8.07
C GLU A 33 22.93 5.30 -9.51
N LYS A 34 23.87 4.40 -9.75
CA LYS A 34 24.04 3.72 -11.05
C LYS A 34 22.85 2.81 -11.38
N GLU A 35 22.30 2.14 -10.36
CA GLU A 35 21.19 1.19 -10.48
C GLU A 35 19.83 1.86 -10.23
N ALA A 36 19.80 2.88 -9.38
CA ALA A 36 18.60 3.62 -9.01
C ALA A 36 18.87 5.15 -9.15
N PRO A 37 18.84 5.70 -10.36
CA PRO A 37 19.09 7.12 -10.59
C PRO A 37 18.14 8.01 -9.79
N ALA A 38 18.72 8.99 -9.07
CA ALA A 38 17.97 9.95 -8.28
C ALA A 38 17.64 11.22 -9.10
N ASP A 39 16.50 11.84 -8.77
CA ASP A 39 16.17 13.17 -9.28
C ASP A 39 16.95 14.28 -8.55
N GLU A 40 16.69 15.55 -8.93
CA GLU A 40 17.34 16.74 -8.34
C GLU A 40 17.08 16.87 -6.82
N GLN A 41 16.05 16.21 -6.29
CA GLN A 41 15.73 16.17 -4.86
C GLN A 41 16.21 14.88 -4.18
N ASN A 42 17.14 14.17 -4.81
CA ASN A 42 17.69 12.89 -4.34
C ASN A 42 16.66 11.76 -4.22
N ARG A 43 15.51 11.84 -4.91
CA ARG A 43 14.46 10.82 -4.83
C ARG A 43 14.66 9.77 -5.94
N ILE A 44 14.55 8.52 -5.57
CA ILE A 44 14.54 7.37 -6.50
C ILE A 44 13.11 6.97 -6.84
N THR A 45 12.89 6.54 -8.08
CA THR A 45 11.57 6.04 -8.52
C THR A 45 11.34 4.63 -8.01
N MET A 46 10.19 4.42 -7.44
CA MET A 46 9.76 3.15 -6.85
C MET A 46 8.32 2.81 -7.28
N VAL A 47 7.94 1.56 -7.08
CA VAL A 47 6.56 1.10 -7.26
C VAL A 47 6.14 0.29 -6.05
N THR A 48 4.94 0.53 -5.55
CA THR A 48 4.33 -0.37 -4.56
C THR A 48 3.74 -1.57 -5.26
N ARG A 49 4.00 -2.76 -4.71
CA ARG A 49 3.60 -4.04 -5.31
C ARG A 49 2.98 -4.94 -4.27
N SER A 50 1.75 -5.34 -4.53
CA SER A 50 0.96 -6.27 -3.73
C SER A 50 1.02 -7.67 -4.30
N LEU A 51 0.76 -8.67 -3.49
CA LEU A 51 0.61 -10.05 -3.94
C LEU A 51 -0.86 -10.47 -3.83
N LEU A 52 -1.46 -10.86 -4.97
CA LEU A 52 -2.79 -11.46 -4.99
C LEU A 52 -2.67 -12.98 -5.07
N LEU A 53 -3.34 -13.67 -4.13
CA LEU A 53 -3.47 -15.12 -4.11
C LEU A 53 -4.93 -15.49 -4.38
N VAL A 54 -5.15 -16.40 -5.34
CA VAL A 54 -6.48 -16.88 -5.71
C VAL A 54 -6.53 -18.40 -5.62
N GLY A 55 -7.37 -18.92 -4.75
CA GLY A 55 -7.53 -20.35 -4.54
C GLY A 55 -8.43 -20.65 -3.34
N HIS A 56 -8.86 -21.88 -3.19
CA HIS A 56 -9.68 -22.34 -2.04
C HIS A 56 -10.89 -21.44 -1.72
N ASN A 57 -11.57 -20.95 -2.77
CA ASN A 57 -12.68 -19.97 -2.66
C ASN A 57 -12.29 -18.65 -1.99
N LYS A 58 -11.00 -18.33 -1.92
CA LYS A 58 -10.45 -17.08 -1.37
C LYS A 58 -9.76 -16.26 -2.46
N LYS A 59 -9.83 -14.95 -2.31
CA LYS A 59 -9.03 -13.97 -3.03
C LYS A 59 -8.36 -13.08 -2.00
N ILE A 60 -7.10 -13.34 -1.75
CA ILE A 60 -6.34 -12.73 -0.68
C ILE A 60 -5.38 -11.73 -1.30
N ILE A 61 -5.38 -10.49 -0.83
CA ILE A 61 -4.36 -9.51 -1.21
C ILE A 61 -3.45 -9.21 -0.02
N ILE A 62 -2.14 -9.23 -0.25
CA ILE A 62 -1.13 -8.87 0.74
C ILE A 62 -0.64 -7.47 0.41
N ASP A 63 -0.82 -6.53 1.33
CA ASP A 63 -0.65 -5.10 1.21
C ASP A 63 -1.49 -4.47 0.08
N THR A 64 -1.62 -3.15 0.08
CA THR A 64 -2.50 -2.43 -0.84
C THR A 64 -1.87 -1.18 -1.45
N GLY A 65 -0.62 -0.89 -1.08
CA GLY A 65 0.16 0.24 -1.58
C GLY A 65 -0.28 1.60 -1.03
N ASN A 66 0.16 2.66 -1.70
CA ASN A 66 -0.02 4.05 -1.25
C ASN A 66 -1.48 4.55 -1.27
N GLY A 67 -2.37 3.91 -2.05
CA GLY A 67 -3.71 4.48 -2.28
C GLY A 67 -3.68 5.80 -3.07
N ASP A 68 -4.83 6.49 -3.10
CA ASP A 68 -5.04 7.71 -3.91
C ASP A 68 -5.55 8.94 -3.12
N LYS A 69 -5.75 8.82 -1.79
CA LYS A 69 -6.31 9.87 -0.92
C LYS A 69 -5.28 10.87 -0.37
N TRP A 70 -4.29 11.21 -1.19
CA TRP A 70 -3.20 12.09 -0.81
C TRP A 70 -3.55 13.57 -0.96
N GLN A 71 -3.15 14.38 0.01
CA GLN A 71 -3.13 15.83 -0.14
C GLN A 71 -2.08 16.24 -1.19
N ASP A 72 -2.35 17.26 -1.98
CA ASP A 72 -1.49 17.70 -3.10
C ASP A 72 -0.03 17.91 -2.71
N LYS A 73 0.21 18.50 -1.52
CA LYS A 73 1.56 18.73 -1.00
C LYS A 73 2.34 17.41 -0.82
N LEU A 74 1.77 16.44 -0.11
CA LEU A 74 2.42 15.14 0.14
C LEU A 74 2.51 14.31 -1.14
N LYS A 75 1.48 14.38 -1.98
CA LYS A 75 1.49 13.75 -3.30
C LYS A 75 2.65 14.26 -4.17
N SER A 76 2.96 15.55 -4.10
CA SER A 76 4.10 16.15 -4.81
C SER A 76 5.44 15.73 -4.19
N ILE A 77 5.54 15.71 -2.85
CA ILE A 77 6.75 15.31 -2.13
C ILE A 77 7.14 13.87 -2.47
N TYR A 78 6.19 12.94 -2.38
CA TYR A 78 6.38 11.51 -2.64
C TYR A 78 6.20 11.13 -4.11
N LYS A 79 5.90 12.08 -5.01
CA LYS A 79 5.59 11.82 -6.44
C LYS A 79 4.60 10.66 -6.63
N ILE A 80 3.53 10.62 -5.82
CA ILE A 80 2.55 9.55 -5.92
C ILE A 80 1.87 9.58 -7.29
N ASP A 81 2.02 8.51 -8.05
CA ASP A 81 1.39 8.30 -9.36
C ASP A 81 0.46 7.09 -9.33
N THR A 82 -0.85 7.38 -9.37
CA THR A 82 -1.92 6.39 -9.52
C THR A 82 -2.62 6.48 -10.86
N LYS A 83 -2.13 7.35 -11.77
CA LYS A 83 -2.69 7.49 -13.14
C LYS A 83 -2.10 6.44 -14.07
N THR A 84 -0.78 6.25 -14.04
CA THR A 84 -0.06 5.30 -14.89
C THR A 84 -0.34 3.87 -14.42
N VAL A 85 -0.31 3.63 -13.11
CA VAL A 85 -0.61 2.34 -12.49
C VAL A 85 -1.43 2.55 -11.22
N ASN A 86 -2.45 1.73 -11.03
CA ASN A 86 -3.25 1.74 -9.81
C ASN A 86 -3.82 0.35 -9.51
N LEU A 87 -4.16 0.14 -8.24
CA LEU A 87 -4.67 -1.11 -7.71
C LEU A 87 -5.85 -1.66 -8.51
N LYS A 88 -6.85 -0.82 -8.79
CA LYS A 88 -8.07 -1.25 -9.50
C LYS A 88 -7.79 -1.74 -10.91
N SER A 89 -7.01 -0.98 -11.69
CA SER A 89 -6.66 -1.36 -13.06
C SER A 89 -5.77 -2.60 -13.10
N SER A 90 -4.88 -2.76 -12.11
CA SER A 90 -4.01 -3.93 -12.00
C SER A 90 -4.77 -5.20 -11.62
N LEU A 91 -5.76 -5.12 -10.73
CA LEU A 91 -6.68 -6.23 -10.44
C LEU A 91 -7.48 -6.63 -11.69
N ALA A 92 -7.99 -5.61 -12.42
CA ALA A 92 -8.80 -5.85 -13.62
C ALA A 92 -8.05 -6.60 -14.73
N ARG A 93 -6.72 -6.48 -14.83
CA ARG A 93 -5.89 -7.26 -15.78
C ARG A 93 -6.02 -8.77 -15.57
N TYR A 94 -6.33 -9.19 -14.33
CA TYR A 94 -6.51 -10.60 -13.97
C TYR A 94 -7.99 -10.97 -13.82
N GLY A 95 -8.92 -10.09 -14.23
CA GLY A 95 -10.36 -10.34 -14.21
C GLY A 95 -11.00 -10.12 -12.82
N TYR A 96 -10.32 -9.45 -11.90
CA TYR A 96 -10.82 -9.18 -10.55
C TYR A 96 -11.11 -7.70 -10.33
N LYS A 97 -12.02 -7.43 -9.40
CA LYS A 97 -12.36 -6.11 -8.90
C LYS A 97 -12.23 -6.08 -7.38
N PRO A 98 -12.14 -4.91 -6.75
CA PRO A 98 -11.99 -4.80 -5.30
C PRO A 98 -13.06 -5.55 -4.49
N GLU A 99 -14.29 -5.59 -4.98
CA GLU A 99 -15.41 -6.28 -4.34
C GLU A 99 -15.27 -7.80 -4.33
N ASP A 100 -14.38 -8.37 -5.13
CA ASP A 100 -14.12 -9.81 -5.20
C ASP A 100 -13.11 -10.27 -4.13
N ILE A 101 -12.36 -9.35 -3.53
CA ILE A 101 -11.34 -9.66 -2.52
C ILE A 101 -12.04 -10.08 -1.22
N THR A 102 -11.60 -11.21 -0.67
CA THR A 102 -12.17 -11.79 0.55
C THR A 102 -11.34 -11.49 1.79
N ASP A 103 -10.05 -11.27 1.63
CA ASP A 103 -9.12 -11.05 2.73
C ASP A 103 -8.02 -10.07 2.29
N VAL A 104 -7.66 -9.13 3.16
CA VAL A 104 -6.53 -8.23 3.03
C VAL A 104 -5.57 -8.52 4.17
N PHE A 105 -4.33 -8.92 3.88
CA PHE A 105 -3.28 -9.09 4.88
C PHE A 105 -2.34 -7.88 4.84
N CYS A 106 -2.26 -7.16 5.95
CA CYS A 106 -1.34 -6.05 6.12
C CYS A 106 -0.05 -6.55 6.74
N THR A 107 1.07 -6.48 6.02
CA THR A 107 2.39 -6.87 6.54
C THR A 107 2.79 -5.98 7.70
N HIS A 108 2.55 -4.67 7.54
CA HIS A 108 2.64 -3.64 8.58
C HIS A 108 1.81 -2.40 8.17
N MET A 109 1.69 -1.41 9.07
CA MET A 109 0.71 -0.35 8.91
C MET A 109 1.29 0.98 8.39
N HIS A 110 2.42 0.98 7.66
CA HIS A 110 2.90 2.18 6.97
C HIS A 110 2.05 2.51 5.74
N PHE A 111 2.00 3.78 5.38
CA PHE A 111 1.13 4.30 4.31
C PHE A 111 1.38 3.66 2.94
N ASP A 112 2.61 3.28 2.64
CA ASP A 112 3.01 2.66 1.37
C ASP A 112 2.63 1.17 1.27
N HIS A 113 2.16 0.59 2.38
CA HIS A 113 1.64 -0.77 2.47
C HIS A 113 0.12 -0.83 2.59
N ILE A 114 -0.48 0.07 3.38
CA ILE A 114 -1.92 0.01 3.67
C ILE A 114 -2.72 1.23 3.18
N GLY A 115 -2.09 2.21 2.54
CA GLY A 115 -2.77 3.41 2.03
C GLY A 115 -3.92 3.10 1.07
N GLY A 116 -3.84 1.99 0.34
CA GLY A 116 -4.90 1.50 -0.53
C GLY A 116 -6.03 0.73 0.17
N ASN A 117 -6.02 0.59 1.51
CA ASN A 117 -7.11 -0.03 2.25
C ASN A 117 -8.40 0.78 2.17
N THR A 118 -8.27 2.10 2.09
CA THR A 118 -9.39 3.05 2.11
C THR A 118 -9.29 4.04 0.96
N LYS A 119 -10.41 4.66 0.61
CA LYS A 119 -10.56 5.67 -0.44
C LYS A 119 -11.52 6.77 -0.01
N ILE A 120 -11.48 7.93 -0.65
CA ILE A 120 -12.46 9.00 -0.45
C ILE A 120 -13.50 8.95 -1.57
N VAL A 121 -14.78 8.79 -1.19
CA VAL A 121 -15.92 8.83 -2.11
C VAL A 121 -16.88 9.93 -1.66
N LYS A 122 -17.09 10.93 -2.52
CA LYS A 122 -17.96 12.09 -2.19
C LYS A 122 -17.63 12.74 -0.84
N GLY A 123 -16.32 12.84 -0.52
CA GLY A 123 -15.84 13.45 0.71
C GLY A 123 -15.93 12.56 1.95
N LYS A 124 -16.30 11.30 1.82
CA LYS A 124 -16.35 10.32 2.91
C LYS A 124 -15.30 9.23 2.72
N LEU A 125 -14.74 8.79 3.82
CA LEU A 125 -13.82 7.66 3.83
C LEU A 125 -14.62 6.35 3.71
N GLU A 126 -14.19 5.47 2.81
CA GLU A 126 -14.80 4.17 2.55
C GLU A 126 -13.73 3.08 2.41
N PRO A 127 -14.04 1.81 2.75
CA PRO A 127 -13.17 0.67 2.42
C PRO A 127 -13.00 0.53 0.91
N VAL A 128 -11.80 0.18 0.46
CA VAL A 128 -11.57 -0.19 -0.95
C VAL A 128 -12.09 -1.60 -1.23
N PHE A 129 -11.97 -2.51 -0.28
CA PHE A 129 -12.39 -3.90 -0.37
C PHE A 129 -13.57 -4.15 0.60
N PRO A 130 -14.81 -3.82 0.18
CA PRO A 130 -15.95 -3.76 1.11
C PRO A 130 -16.40 -5.13 1.64
N ASN A 131 -15.99 -6.23 0.99
CA ASN A 131 -16.35 -7.59 1.36
C ASN A 131 -15.22 -8.34 2.07
N ALA A 132 -14.07 -7.68 2.30
CA ALA A 132 -12.89 -8.33 2.86
C ALA A 132 -12.83 -8.22 4.39
N ILE A 133 -12.17 -9.20 5.00
CA ILE A 133 -11.63 -9.09 6.36
C ILE A 133 -10.21 -8.55 6.23
N TYR A 134 -9.87 -7.55 7.05
CA TYR A 134 -8.53 -6.96 7.11
C TYR A 134 -7.76 -7.55 8.30
N TRP A 135 -6.69 -8.28 7.99
CA TRP A 135 -5.84 -8.94 8.98
C TRP A 135 -4.65 -8.07 9.32
N MET A 136 -4.53 -7.71 10.59
CA MET A 136 -3.45 -6.86 11.10
C MET A 136 -2.79 -7.51 12.31
N GLN A 137 -1.47 -7.50 12.35
CA GLN A 137 -0.74 -8.01 13.50
C GLN A 137 -0.95 -7.08 14.71
N LYS A 138 -1.24 -7.65 15.87
CA LYS A 138 -1.56 -6.92 17.10
C LYS A 138 -0.48 -5.90 17.51
N GLU A 139 0.78 -6.27 17.40
CA GLU A 139 1.91 -5.40 17.73
C GLU A 139 1.99 -4.21 16.78
N ASN A 140 1.78 -4.42 15.49
CA ASN A 140 1.71 -3.34 14.50
C ASN A 140 0.51 -2.42 14.74
N TRP A 141 -0.64 -2.98 15.09
CA TRP A 141 -1.81 -2.21 15.49
C TRP A 141 -1.54 -1.31 16.70
N ASN A 142 -0.91 -1.87 17.74
CA ASN A 142 -0.54 -1.12 18.93
C ASN A 142 0.45 0.00 18.59
N LEU A 143 1.46 -0.30 17.75
CA LEU A 143 2.44 0.70 17.29
C LEU A 143 1.76 1.83 16.51
N ALA A 144 0.88 1.51 15.55
CA ALA A 144 0.18 2.50 14.74
C ALA A 144 -0.72 3.44 15.56
N ASN A 145 -1.26 2.96 16.70
CA ASN A 145 -2.11 3.74 17.59
C ASN A 145 -1.34 4.46 18.72
N SER A 146 -0.03 4.21 18.88
CA SER A 146 0.85 4.82 19.90
C SER A 146 2.21 5.22 19.33
N THR A 147 2.22 5.78 18.11
CA THR A 147 3.44 6.16 17.39
C THR A 147 4.22 7.25 18.13
N SER A 148 5.55 7.19 18.01
CA SER A 148 6.43 8.30 18.39
C SER A 148 6.28 9.47 17.40
N GLU A 149 6.68 10.68 17.80
CA GLU A 149 6.73 11.84 16.89
C GLU A 149 7.55 11.57 15.65
N ARG A 150 8.62 10.77 15.76
CA ARG A 150 9.50 10.38 14.66
C ARG A 150 8.77 9.55 13.60
N ASP A 151 7.93 8.62 14.03
CA ASP A 151 7.33 7.61 13.15
C ASP A 151 5.92 8.01 12.68
N ASN A 152 5.34 9.07 13.27
CA ASN A 152 3.96 9.51 13.02
C ASN A 152 3.67 9.80 11.53
N GLY A 153 4.66 10.27 10.77
CA GLY A 153 4.53 10.53 9.33
C GLY A 153 4.33 9.27 8.48
N SER A 154 4.64 8.08 9.02
CA SER A 154 4.48 6.80 8.32
C SER A 154 3.13 6.14 8.57
N PHE A 155 2.38 6.56 9.60
CA PHE A 155 1.10 5.98 9.99
C PHE A 155 -0.03 6.98 9.80
N LEU A 156 -0.81 6.81 8.73
CA LEU A 156 -1.92 7.71 8.41
C LEU A 156 -3.24 7.09 8.88
N LYS A 157 -3.85 7.69 9.90
CA LYS A 157 -5.07 7.16 10.55
C LYS A 157 -6.22 6.90 9.58
N ASP A 158 -6.30 7.66 8.50
CA ASP A 158 -7.30 7.48 7.44
C ASP A 158 -7.14 6.14 6.71
N ASP A 159 -6.00 5.44 6.85
CA ASP A 159 -5.76 4.15 6.20
C ASP A 159 -6.50 2.98 6.88
N TRP A 160 -6.96 3.17 8.13
CA TRP A 160 -7.64 2.10 8.88
C TRP A 160 -8.83 2.54 9.74
N SER A 161 -9.06 3.86 9.99
CA SER A 161 -10.07 4.31 10.93
C SER A 161 -11.49 3.82 10.59
N ILE A 162 -11.90 3.92 9.33
CA ILE A 162 -13.22 3.46 8.88
C ILE A 162 -13.36 1.93 8.93
N LEU A 163 -12.25 1.19 8.75
CA LEU A 163 -12.24 -0.27 8.85
C LEU A 163 -12.47 -0.71 10.30
N GLN A 164 -11.93 0.05 11.25
CA GLN A 164 -12.18 -0.18 12.69
C GLN A 164 -13.64 0.12 13.04
N GLU A 165 -14.18 1.25 12.55
CA GLU A 165 -15.59 1.62 12.76
C GLU A 165 -16.57 0.56 12.24
N TYR A 166 -16.23 -0.05 11.10
CA TYR A 166 -17.05 -1.09 10.47
C TYR A 166 -16.74 -2.52 10.95
N GLU A 167 -15.90 -2.66 11.99
CA GLU A 167 -15.50 -3.96 12.57
C GLU A 167 -14.91 -4.94 11.55
N MET A 168 -14.24 -4.41 10.50
CA MET A 168 -13.65 -5.21 9.42
C MET A 168 -12.24 -5.74 9.76
N ILE A 169 -11.63 -5.30 10.88
CA ILE A 169 -10.26 -5.66 11.29
C ILE A 169 -10.29 -6.88 12.22
N LYS A 170 -9.33 -7.81 11.97
CA LYS A 170 -9.08 -8.99 12.80
C LYS A 170 -7.60 -9.08 13.19
#